data_ef7f066443b0ddb73c156d644292a969
#
_entry.id   ef7f066443b0ddb73c156d644292a969
#
_cell.length_a   1.000
_cell.length_b   1.000
_cell.length_c   1.000
_cell.angle_alpha   90.00
_cell.angle_beta   90.00
_cell.angle_gamma   90.00
#
_symmetry.space_group_name_H-M   'P 1'
#
loop_
_entity.id
_entity.type
_entity.pdbx_description
1 polymer ?
#
loop_
_entity_poly.entity_id
_entity_poly.type
_entity_poly.pdbx_seq_one_letter_code
_entity_poly.pdbx_strand_id
1 'polypeptide(L)'
;FKKQIEKGGPVTLTDKRIIRYFMTIPEASQLVMTAGAMAKSGELFVLDMGNPVKILDLAENMIRLSGLRPYQDIDIVEIGLRPGEKLYEELLIKTEELDKTDNKLIYIERDTPPSREAVAEKLAILKKAVAEAGDDDESAAIRNALMRVVPTFHDPHEVNNRHSAEIEMQISTLSNGATVH
;
A
#
# COMPACT_ATOMS: atom_id res chain seq x y z
N PHE A 1 -8.44 -13.23 9.43
CA PHE A 1 -8.33 -14.64 9.02
C PHE A 1 -8.46 -15.60 10.21
N LYS A 2 -7.68 -15.45 11.32
CA LYS A 2 -7.74 -16.36 12.47
C LYS A 2 -9.17 -16.63 12.95
N LYS A 3 -9.95 -15.55 13.23
CA LYS A 3 -11.35 -15.70 13.66
C LYS A 3 -12.26 -16.36 12.64
N GLN A 4 -11.99 -16.22 11.35
CA GLN A 4 -12.76 -16.86 10.29
C GLN A 4 -12.47 -18.36 10.23
N ILE A 5 -11.19 -18.74 10.35
CA ILE A 5 -10.75 -20.14 10.41
C ILE A 5 -11.34 -20.84 11.64
N GLU A 6 -11.28 -20.22 12.81
CA GLU A 6 -11.86 -20.75 14.07
C GLU A 6 -13.37 -20.99 13.97
N LYS A 7 -14.09 -20.25 13.10
CA LYS A 7 -15.51 -20.40 12.86
C LYS A 7 -15.86 -21.42 11.77
N GLY A 8 -14.86 -22.05 11.14
CA GLY A 8 -15.06 -22.99 10.03
C GLY A 8 -15.09 -22.32 8.65
N GLY A 9 -14.67 -21.06 8.54
CA GLY A 9 -14.59 -20.31 7.27
C GLY A 9 -15.91 -19.69 6.80
N PRO A 10 -15.97 -19.21 5.55
CA PRO A 10 -14.84 -19.05 4.66
C PRO A 10 -13.87 -17.94 5.12
N VAL A 11 -12.62 -18.02 4.68
CA VAL A 11 -11.69 -16.89 4.75
C VAL A 11 -11.99 -15.94 3.60
N THR A 12 -12.16 -14.64 3.88
CA THR A 12 -12.48 -13.66 2.85
C THR A 12 -11.28 -12.74 2.58
N LEU A 13 -11.03 -12.44 1.32
CA LEU A 13 -10.08 -11.43 0.86
C LEU A 13 -10.73 -10.56 -0.22
N THR A 14 -10.22 -9.36 -0.40
CA THR A 14 -10.83 -8.41 -1.32
C THR A 14 -10.47 -8.71 -2.77
N ASP A 15 -9.24 -9.17 -3.04
CA ASP A 15 -8.78 -9.62 -4.37
C ASP A 15 -7.56 -10.52 -4.19
N LYS A 16 -7.44 -11.59 -4.98
CA LYS A 16 -6.32 -12.55 -4.92
C LYS A 16 -4.98 -11.96 -5.31
N ARG A 17 -4.99 -10.86 -6.07
CA ARG A 17 -3.79 -10.16 -6.53
C ARG A 17 -3.19 -9.24 -5.48
N ILE A 18 -3.92 -8.92 -4.41
CA ILE A 18 -3.47 -7.97 -3.39
C ILE A 18 -2.16 -8.41 -2.76
N ILE A 19 -1.23 -7.46 -2.72
CA ILE A 19 0.01 -7.55 -1.95
C ILE A 19 0.02 -6.48 -0.86
N ARG A 20 0.66 -6.80 0.27
CA ARG A 20 0.88 -5.85 1.37
C ARG A 20 2.25 -6.08 2.00
N TYR A 21 2.77 -5.02 2.59
CA TYR A 21 3.99 -5.10 3.38
C TYR A 21 3.62 -5.32 4.84
N PHE A 22 4.42 -6.12 5.53
CA PHE A 22 4.19 -6.44 6.93
C PHE A 22 5.44 -6.17 7.75
N MET A 23 5.20 -5.64 8.92
CA MET A 23 6.21 -5.46 9.95
C MET A 23 5.60 -5.85 11.30
N THR A 24 6.35 -6.53 12.14
CA THR A 24 5.87 -6.86 13.48
C THR A 24 5.83 -5.61 14.35
N ILE A 25 4.93 -5.58 15.34
CA ILE A 25 4.82 -4.44 16.27
C ILE A 25 6.14 -4.15 16.99
N PRO A 26 6.87 -5.16 17.55
CA PRO A 26 8.16 -4.93 18.17
C PRO A 26 9.20 -4.34 17.23
N GLU A 27 9.27 -4.83 15.99
CA GLU A 27 10.19 -4.34 14.96
C GLU A 27 9.87 -2.87 14.61
N ALA A 28 8.62 -2.56 14.32
CA ALA A 28 8.19 -1.18 14.04
C ALA A 28 8.51 -0.23 15.20
N SER A 29 8.22 -0.65 16.43
CA SER A 29 8.49 0.15 17.63
C SER A 29 9.99 0.41 17.82
N GLN A 30 10.83 -0.59 17.60
CA GLN A 30 12.29 -0.44 17.70
C GLN A 30 12.83 0.50 16.63
N LEU A 31 12.36 0.39 15.39
CA LEU A 31 12.78 1.26 14.28
C LEU A 31 12.36 2.72 14.54
N VAL A 32 11.15 2.95 15.04
CA VAL A 32 10.68 4.31 15.41
C VAL A 32 11.52 4.90 16.52
N MET A 33 11.83 4.14 17.57
CA MET A 33 12.72 4.60 18.66
C MET A 33 14.13 4.90 18.14
N THR A 34 14.66 4.06 17.25
CA THR A 34 15.98 4.25 16.64
C THR A 34 16.00 5.49 15.77
N ALA A 35 14.98 5.70 14.93
CA ALA A 35 14.84 6.92 14.13
C ALA A 35 14.77 8.17 15.02
N GLY A 36 13.97 8.12 16.09
CA GLY A 36 13.87 9.22 17.06
C GLY A 36 15.20 9.56 17.75
N ALA A 37 16.04 8.56 18.03
CA ALA A 37 17.37 8.77 18.62
C ALA A 37 18.37 9.40 17.64
N MET A 38 18.19 9.21 16.32
CA MET A 38 19.02 9.80 15.27
C MET A 38 18.52 11.19 14.82
N ALA A 39 17.26 11.49 15.08
CA ALA A 39 16.61 12.71 14.62
C ALA A 39 17.26 13.97 15.17
N LYS A 40 17.41 14.98 14.32
CA LYS A 40 17.92 16.31 14.67
C LYS A 40 16.80 17.33 14.70
N SER A 41 16.11 17.54 13.59
CA SER A 41 14.96 18.43 13.49
C SER A 41 14.28 18.30 12.13
N GLY A 42 12.99 17.96 12.10
CA GLY A 42 12.15 18.04 10.91
C GLY A 42 12.45 17.03 9.79
N GLU A 43 13.31 16.03 10.05
CA GLU A 43 13.56 14.97 9.08
C GLU A 43 12.36 14.04 8.94
N LEU A 44 12.11 13.56 7.72
CA LEU A 44 11.19 12.49 7.43
C LEU A 44 11.97 11.17 7.30
N PHE A 45 11.73 10.26 8.23
CA PHE A 45 12.34 8.93 8.20
C PHE A 45 11.43 7.96 7.46
N VAL A 46 12.04 7.19 6.56
CA VAL A 46 11.39 6.15 5.77
C VAL A 46 11.94 4.79 6.16
N LEU A 47 11.06 3.85 6.49
CA LEU A 47 11.46 2.50 6.89
C LEU A 47 11.48 1.57 5.68
N ASP A 48 12.50 0.71 5.61
CA ASP A 48 12.52 -0.40 4.66
C ASP A 48 11.53 -1.47 5.13
N MET A 49 10.51 -1.72 4.33
CA MET A 49 9.45 -2.69 4.62
C MET A 49 9.77 -4.10 4.11
N GLY A 50 10.95 -4.29 3.48
CA GLY A 50 11.36 -5.57 2.91
C GLY A 50 10.50 -6.00 1.72
N ASN A 51 10.19 -7.30 1.65
CA ASN A 51 9.44 -7.87 0.53
C ASN A 51 7.93 -7.84 0.76
N PRO A 52 7.14 -7.55 -0.29
CA PRO A 52 5.70 -7.63 -0.21
C PRO A 52 5.22 -9.08 -0.09
N VAL A 53 4.09 -9.26 0.58
CA VAL A 53 3.44 -10.57 0.77
C VAL A 53 2.09 -10.56 0.08
N LYS A 54 1.79 -11.57 -0.72
CA LYS A 54 0.45 -11.81 -1.25
C LYS A 54 -0.50 -12.17 -0.11
N ILE A 55 -1.64 -11.50 -0.05
CA ILE A 55 -2.64 -11.77 0.99
C ILE A 55 -3.25 -13.16 0.83
N LEU A 56 -3.34 -13.65 -0.40
CA LEU A 56 -3.77 -15.04 -0.66
C LEU A 56 -2.81 -16.06 -0.03
N ASP A 57 -1.50 -15.89 -0.25
CA ASP A 57 -0.49 -16.81 0.31
C ASP A 57 -0.51 -16.78 1.86
N LEU A 58 -0.71 -15.60 2.44
CA LEU A 58 -0.89 -15.45 3.88
C LEU A 58 -2.12 -16.21 4.38
N ALA A 59 -3.26 -16.08 3.68
CA ALA A 59 -4.51 -16.78 4.02
C ALA A 59 -4.33 -18.30 3.98
N GLU A 60 -3.77 -18.81 2.89
CA GLU A 60 -3.51 -20.25 2.73
C GLU A 60 -2.55 -20.78 3.80
N ASN A 61 -1.47 -20.05 4.10
CA ASN A 61 -0.52 -20.45 5.13
C ASN A 61 -1.16 -20.46 6.52
N MET A 62 -2.03 -19.50 6.84
CA MET A 62 -2.76 -19.48 8.11
C MET A 62 -3.71 -20.68 8.25
N ILE A 63 -4.39 -21.07 7.16
CA ILE A 63 -5.23 -22.26 7.15
C ILE A 63 -4.39 -23.52 7.39
N ARG A 64 -3.26 -23.68 6.67
CA ARG A 64 -2.34 -24.82 6.84
C ARG A 64 -1.75 -24.89 8.26
N LEU A 65 -1.34 -23.77 8.82
CA LEU A 65 -0.83 -23.68 10.20
C LEU A 65 -1.89 -24.02 11.27
N SER A 66 -3.18 -23.90 10.90
CA SER A 66 -4.30 -24.33 11.75
C SER A 66 -4.61 -25.83 11.62
N GLY A 67 -3.80 -26.59 10.84
CA GLY A 67 -4.00 -28.02 10.61
C GLY A 67 -5.10 -28.35 9.58
N LEU A 68 -5.55 -27.36 8.83
CA LEU A 68 -6.62 -27.46 7.85
C LEU A 68 -6.08 -27.29 6.41
N ARG A 69 -6.85 -27.73 5.42
CA ARG A 69 -6.48 -27.66 4.01
C ARG A 69 -7.26 -26.55 3.31
N PRO A 70 -6.55 -25.56 2.67
CA PRO A 70 -7.20 -24.55 1.84
C PRO A 70 -8.06 -25.21 0.75
N TYR A 71 -9.22 -24.64 0.48
CA TYR A 71 -10.19 -25.06 -0.54
C TYR A 71 -10.81 -26.47 -0.33
N GLN A 72 -10.43 -27.20 0.72
CA GLN A 72 -11.02 -28.50 1.08
C GLN A 72 -11.73 -28.42 2.42
N ASP A 73 -11.06 -27.92 3.44
CA ASP A 73 -11.63 -27.80 4.78
C ASP A 73 -12.11 -26.35 5.05
N ILE A 74 -11.44 -25.36 4.44
CA ILE A 74 -11.76 -23.92 4.52
C ILE A 74 -11.68 -23.30 3.14
N ASP A 75 -12.77 -22.73 2.66
CA ASP A 75 -12.80 -21.96 1.42
C ASP A 75 -12.18 -20.58 1.58
N ILE A 76 -11.61 -20.05 0.47
CA ILE A 76 -11.13 -18.67 0.35
C ILE A 76 -11.97 -17.96 -0.71
N VAL A 77 -12.67 -16.91 -0.30
CA VAL A 77 -13.66 -16.21 -1.13
C VAL A 77 -13.21 -14.76 -1.38
N GLU A 78 -13.26 -14.34 -2.64
CA GLU A 78 -13.08 -12.94 -3.01
C GLU A 78 -14.38 -12.17 -2.82
N ILE A 79 -14.29 -11.02 -2.11
CA ILE A 79 -15.45 -10.17 -1.82
C ILE A 79 -15.45 -8.85 -2.60
N GLY A 80 -14.45 -8.63 -3.46
CA GLY A 80 -14.27 -7.40 -4.22
C GLY A 80 -13.47 -6.33 -3.49
N LEU A 81 -12.82 -5.45 -4.28
CA LEU A 81 -12.09 -4.31 -3.75
C LEU A 81 -13.05 -3.28 -3.16
N ARG A 82 -12.65 -2.67 -2.06
CA ARG A 82 -13.37 -1.54 -1.48
C ARG A 82 -13.10 -0.28 -2.30
N PRO A 83 -13.99 0.71 -2.28
CA PRO A 83 -13.70 2.02 -2.88
C PRO A 83 -12.37 2.59 -2.38
N GLY A 84 -11.49 2.97 -3.29
CA GLY A 84 -10.17 3.51 -2.97
C GLY A 84 -9.11 2.48 -2.53
N GLU A 85 -9.40 1.18 -2.46
CA GLU A 85 -8.42 0.16 -2.11
C GLU A 85 -7.46 -0.10 -3.29
N LYS A 86 -6.16 -0.02 -3.01
CA LYS A 86 -5.11 -0.34 -3.98
C LYS A 86 -4.81 -1.84 -3.99
N LEU A 87 -4.64 -2.42 -5.18
CA LEU A 87 -4.12 -3.80 -5.34
C LEU A 87 -2.68 -3.89 -4.86
N TYR A 88 -1.88 -2.89 -5.19
CA TYR A 88 -0.45 -2.82 -4.91
C TYR A 88 -0.16 -1.55 -4.13
N GLU A 89 0.58 -1.70 -3.03
CA GLU A 89 1.10 -0.55 -2.29
C GLU A 89 2.32 0.03 -3.00
N GLU A 90 2.33 1.33 -3.18
CA GLU A 90 3.49 2.07 -3.67
C GLU A 90 4.39 2.39 -2.47
N LEU A 91 5.58 1.79 -2.44
CA LEU A 91 6.61 2.24 -1.51
C LEU A 91 7.23 3.53 -2.06
N LEU A 92 7.31 4.54 -1.20
CA LEU A 92 8.00 5.82 -1.49
C LEU A 92 9.53 5.64 -1.65
N ILE A 93 10.03 4.41 -1.66
CA ILE A 93 11.45 4.12 -1.75
C ILE A 93 11.92 4.21 -3.21
N LYS A 94 12.03 5.40 -3.73
CA LYS A 94 13.04 5.68 -4.73
C LYS A 94 14.35 5.86 -3.98
N THR A 95 15.12 4.79 -3.85
CA THR A 95 16.39 4.76 -3.09
C THR A 95 17.39 5.85 -3.51
N GLU A 96 17.21 6.42 -4.71
CA GLU A 96 18.01 7.51 -5.27
C GLU A 96 17.73 8.88 -4.61
N GLU A 97 16.56 9.04 -3.99
CA GLU A 97 16.11 10.27 -3.35
C GLU A 97 16.27 10.21 -1.81
N LEU A 98 16.79 9.12 -1.27
CA LEU A 98 16.90 8.88 0.16
C LEU A 98 18.36 8.87 0.62
N ASP A 99 18.61 9.49 1.77
CA ASP A 99 19.89 9.35 2.49
C ASP A 99 19.88 8.09 3.36
N LYS A 100 20.99 7.36 3.32
CA LYS A 100 21.20 6.22 4.21
C LYS A 100 21.53 6.67 5.61
N THR A 101 21.03 5.94 6.60
CA THR A 101 21.46 6.09 8.00
C THR A 101 22.42 4.96 8.39
N ASP A 102 22.92 4.99 9.63
CA ASP A 102 23.71 3.87 10.20
C ASP A 102 22.87 2.60 10.35
N ASN A 103 21.54 2.71 10.37
CA ASN A 103 20.64 1.57 10.35
C ASN A 103 20.17 1.30 8.93
N LYS A 104 20.46 0.10 8.43
CA LYS A 104 20.14 -0.31 7.04
C LYS A 104 18.65 -0.33 6.71
N LEU A 105 17.77 -0.35 7.71
CA LEU A 105 16.32 -0.37 7.57
C LEU A 105 15.70 1.04 7.71
N ILE A 106 16.51 2.09 7.92
CA ILE A 106 16.04 3.46 8.12
C ILE A 106 16.72 4.39 7.13
N TYR A 107 15.92 5.12 6.38
CA TYR A 107 16.35 6.14 5.41
C TYR A 107 15.81 7.50 5.83
N ILE A 108 16.41 8.57 5.32
CA ILE A 108 15.96 9.96 5.50
C ILE A 108 15.60 10.51 4.12
N GLU A 109 14.41 11.08 3.98
CA GLU A 109 14.01 11.78 2.77
C GLU A 109 14.74 13.12 2.65
N ARG A 110 15.21 13.44 1.42
CA ARG A 110 15.97 14.66 1.13
C ARG A 110 15.11 15.87 0.82
N ASP A 111 13.80 15.66 0.66
CA ASP A 111 12.91 16.73 0.25
C ASP A 111 12.86 17.86 1.26
N THR A 112 12.89 19.08 0.73
CA THR A 112 12.73 20.28 1.54
C THR A 112 11.28 20.42 1.99
N PRO A 113 11.02 20.59 3.29
CA PRO A 113 9.66 20.80 3.77
C PRO A 113 8.98 21.97 3.04
N PRO A 114 7.69 21.84 2.68
CA PRO A 114 6.98 22.90 2.02
C PRO A 114 6.89 24.16 2.92
N SER A 115 6.94 25.34 2.31
CA SER A 115 6.77 26.58 3.07
C SER A 115 5.38 26.68 3.72
N ARG A 116 5.27 27.49 4.76
CA ARG A 116 3.98 27.73 5.43
C ARG A 116 2.93 28.28 4.46
N GLU A 117 3.35 29.15 3.54
CA GLU A 117 2.51 29.76 2.51
C GLU A 117 2.00 28.71 1.53
N ALA A 118 2.87 27.82 1.04
CA ALA A 118 2.48 26.72 0.16
C ALA A 118 1.49 25.75 0.82
N VAL A 119 1.68 25.46 2.11
CA VAL A 119 0.74 24.64 2.87
C VAL A 119 -0.60 25.36 3.02
N ALA A 120 -0.61 26.65 3.33
CA ALA A 120 -1.83 27.44 3.46
C ALA A 120 -2.65 27.50 2.16
N GLU A 121 -1.97 27.67 1.01
CA GLU A 121 -2.59 27.65 -0.31
C GLU A 121 -3.24 26.28 -0.61
N LYS A 122 -2.52 25.19 -0.38
CA LYS A 122 -3.02 23.83 -0.55
C LYS A 122 -4.25 23.56 0.32
N LEU A 123 -4.21 24.00 1.59
CA LEU A 123 -5.33 23.86 2.50
C LEU A 123 -6.55 24.68 2.08
N ALA A 124 -6.35 25.88 1.49
CA ALA A 124 -7.45 26.70 0.98
C ALA A 124 -8.16 26.01 -0.20
N ILE A 125 -7.40 25.38 -1.11
CA ILE A 125 -7.96 24.60 -2.23
C ILE A 125 -8.82 23.45 -1.70
N LEU A 126 -8.33 22.69 -0.74
CA LEU A 126 -9.06 21.54 -0.17
C LEU A 126 -10.32 21.98 0.59
N LYS A 127 -10.21 23.03 1.40
CA LYS A 127 -11.38 23.59 2.13
C LYS A 127 -12.49 24.04 1.18
N LYS A 128 -12.11 24.69 0.06
CA LYS A 128 -13.07 25.11 -0.96
C LYS A 128 -13.76 23.88 -1.59
N ALA A 129 -13.00 22.87 -1.97
CA ALA A 129 -13.55 21.65 -2.56
C ALA A 129 -14.52 20.91 -1.65
N VAL A 130 -14.20 20.82 -0.34
CA VAL A 130 -15.08 20.23 0.66
C VAL A 130 -16.37 21.03 0.80
N ALA A 131 -16.29 22.37 0.80
CA ALA A 131 -17.49 23.22 0.88
C ALA A 131 -18.38 23.08 -0.38
N GLU A 132 -17.80 22.87 -1.56
CA GLU A 132 -18.52 22.66 -2.82
C GLU A 132 -19.13 21.25 -2.91
N ALA A 133 -18.49 20.25 -2.32
CA ALA A 133 -18.95 18.86 -2.35
C ALA A 133 -20.17 18.60 -1.47
N GLY A 134 -20.32 19.34 -0.35
CA GLY A 134 -21.38 19.07 0.64
C GLY A 134 -21.26 17.66 1.22
N ASP A 135 -22.36 16.90 1.17
CA ASP A 135 -22.45 15.51 1.66
C ASP A 135 -22.15 14.45 0.57
N ASP A 136 -21.64 14.86 -0.59
CA ASP A 136 -21.28 13.95 -1.69
C ASP A 136 -19.87 13.38 -1.48
N ASP A 137 -19.78 12.17 -0.95
CA ASP A 137 -18.53 11.45 -0.70
C ASP A 137 -17.75 11.08 -1.99
N GLU A 138 -18.42 11.05 -3.14
CA GLU A 138 -17.80 10.76 -4.45
C GLU A 138 -17.55 12.01 -5.29
N SER A 139 -17.56 13.18 -4.70
CA SER A 139 -17.46 14.47 -5.36
C SER A 139 -16.23 14.59 -6.26
N ALA A 140 -16.48 14.89 -7.54
CA ALA A 140 -15.43 15.24 -8.49
C ALA A 140 -14.61 16.48 -8.05
N ALA A 141 -15.22 17.40 -7.29
CA ALA A 141 -14.55 18.58 -6.75
C ALA A 141 -13.41 18.20 -5.79
N ILE A 142 -13.67 17.26 -4.88
CA ILE A 142 -12.65 16.75 -3.94
C ILE A 142 -11.53 16.05 -4.71
N ARG A 143 -11.86 15.18 -5.65
CA ARG A 143 -10.89 14.43 -6.46
C ARG A 143 -9.98 15.35 -7.27
N ASN A 144 -10.56 16.35 -7.94
CA ASN A 144 -9.81 17.35 -8.70
C ASN A 144 -8.91 18.22 -7.79
N ALA A 145 -9.39 18.56 -6.60
CA ALA A 145 -8.58 19.30 -5.63
C ALA A 145 -7.39 18.46 -5.13
N LEU A 146 -7.60 17.17 -4.86
CA LEU A 146 -6.51 16.26 -4.48
C LEU A 146 -5.45 16.13 -5.57
N MET A 147 -5.82 15.98 -6.85
CA MET A 147 -4.88 15.95 -7.97
C MET A 147 -4.03 17.23 -8.06
N ARG A 148 -4.61 18.40 -7.73
CA ARG A 148 -3.87 19.67 -7.72
C ARG A 148 -2.93 19.83 -6.54
N VAL A 149 -3.32 19.32 -5.37
CA VAL A 149 -2.60 19.54 -4.10
C VAL A 149 -1.53 18.47 -3.88
N VAL A 150 -1.80 17.24 -4.34
CA VAL A 150 -0.93 16.06 -4.20
C VAL A 150 -0.57 15.57 -5.61
N PRO A 151 0.57 15.99 -6.19
CA PRO A 151 0.95 15.62 -7.58
C PRO A 151 1.07 14.10 -7.80
N THR A 152 1.35 13.36 -6.73
CA THR A 152 1.46 11.89 -6.74
C THR A 152 0.13 11.17 -6.55
N PHE A 153 -0.97 11.92 -6.37
CA PHE A 153 -2.29 11.31 -6.27
C PHE A 153 -2.78 10.85 -7.64
N HIS A 154 -3.12 9.58 -7.72
CA HIS A 154 -3.74 8.97 -8.89
C HIS A 154 -5.03 8.28 -8.47
N ASP A 155 -5.99 8.21 -9.39
CA ASP A 155 -7.24 7.47 -9.15
C ASP A 155 -6.90 5.98 -8.94
N PRO A 156 -7.36 5.35 -7.83
CA PRO A 156 -7.04 3.96 -7.53
C PRO A 156 -7.49 2.98 -8.62
N HIS A 157 -8.58 3.26 -9.33
CA HIS A 157 -9.04 2.42 -10.43
C HIS A 157 -8.07 2.46 -11.61
N GLU A 158 -7.55 3.65 -11.97
CA GLU A 158 -6.56 3.79 -13.04
C GLU A 158 -5.25 3.09 -12.69
N VAL A 159 -4.77 3.25 -11.45
CA VAL A 159 -3.55 2.59 -10.97
C VAL A 159 -3.71 1.08 -10.97
N ASN A 160 -4.82 0.56 -10.44
CA ASN A 160 -5.09 -0.87 -10.39
C ASN A 160 -5.18 -1.49 -11.80
N ASN A 161 -5.81 -0.79 -12.74
CA ASN A 161 -5.93 -1.26 -14.13
C ASN A 161 -4.57 -1.27 -14.84
N ARG A 162 -3.74 -0.24 -14.65
CA ARG A 162 -2.40 -0.16 -15.22
C ARG A 162 -1.51 -1.29 -14.73
N HIS A 163 -1.43 -1.49 -13.42
CA HIS A 163 -0.63 -2.57 -12.83
C HIS A 163 -1.11 -3.97 -13.24
N SER A 164 -2.42 -4.17 -13.36
CA SER A 164 -2.97 -5.44 -13.86
C SER A 164 -2.51 -5.74 -15.28
N ALA A 165 -2.54 -4.75 -16.17
CA ALA A 165 -2.09 -4.88 -17.54
C ALA A 165 -0.56 -5.16 -17.64
N GLU A 166 0.24 -4.50 -16.81
CA GLU A 166 1.70 -4.72 -16.75
C GLU A 166 2.04 -6.15 -16.30
N ILE A 167 1.32 -6.67 -15.30
CA ILE A 167 1.52 -8.04 -14.82
C ILE A 167 1.07 -9.07 -15.86
N GLU A 168 -0.07 -8.87 -16.51
CA GLU A 168 -0.52 -9.74 -17.59
C GLU A 168 0.48 -9.77 -18.75
N MET A 169 1.07 -8.62 -19.10
CA MET A 169 2.11 -8.54 -20.11
C MET A 169 3.38 -9.28 -19.69
N GLN A 170 3.82 -9.17 -18.43
CA GLN A 170 4.96 -9.91 -17.90
C GLN A 170 4.73 -11.43 -17.89
N ILE A 171 3.54 -11.87 -17.49
CA ILE A 171 3.17 -13.31 -17.52
C ILE A 171 3.15 -13.82 -18.95
N SER A 172 2.60 -13.06 -19.91
CA SER A 172 2.56 -13.45 -21.31
C SER A 172 3.94 -13.56 -21.95
N THR A 173 4.86 -12.66 -21.60
CA THR A 173 6.26 -12.71 -22.07
C THR A 173 7.02 -13.91 -21.49
N LEU A 174 6.78 -14.27 -20.24
CA LEU A 174 7.39 -15.45 -19.61
C LEU A 174 6.83 -16.76 -20.19
N SER A 175 5.54 -16.84 -20.50
CA SER A 175 4.92 -18.01 -21.11
C SER A 175 5.33 -18.20 -22.58
N ASN A 176 5.57 -17.13 -23.33
CA ASN A 176 6.04 -17.19 -24.71
C ASN A 176 7.55 -17.46 -24.83
N GLY A 177 8.34 -17.21 -23.78
CA GLY A 177 9.77 -17.53 -23.70
C GLY A 177 10.07 -18.99 -23.35
N ALA A 178 9.07 -19.77 -22.90
CA ALA A 178 9.24 -21.17 -22.50
C ALA A 178 9.03 -22.18 -23.64
N THR A 179 8.86 -21.75 -24.88
CA THR A 179 8.58 -22.62 -26.03
C THR A 179 9.77 -22.66 -27.02
N VAL A 180 10.98 -22.69 -26.51
CA VAL A 180 12.16 -23.06 -27.35
C VAL A 180 13.11 -23.90 -26.49
N HIS A 181 12.90 -25.21 -26.47
CA HIS A 181 13.86 -26.28 -26.63
C HIS A 181 13.23 -27.64 -26.39
#